data_646d48e3991d1e3ad470d82ecb47780e
#
_entry.id   646d48e3991d1e3ad470d82ecb47780e
#
_cell.length_a   1.000
_cell.length_b   1.000
_cell.length_c   1.000
_cell.angle_alpha   90.00
_cell.angle_beta   90.00
_cell.angle_gamma   90.00
#
_symmetry.space_group_name_H-M   'P 1'
#
loop_
_entity.id
_entity.type
_entity.pdbx_description
1 polymer ?
#
loop_
_entity_poly.entity_id
_entity_poly.type
_entity_poly.pdbx_seq_one_letter_code
_entity_poly.pdbx_strand_id
1 'polypeptide(L)'
;MVDFIIRRGRDKAVVNLFPCASITKQTEGKLMTEFGLLSLRGIIGFSDVNKTVQNTELMARIMDYASDIGVLIMQHAEDYELSKNSCINDGEIATRLGLEGVSQIAEKIIIERDLSLLSEYPCRYHINQISSRKSLEVIKKNKSNGKKFSVGVSINNLSLNENDIGEFKTFLKLSPPLRLEEDRLSLVQGIKENLI
;
A
#
# COMPACT_ATOMS: atom_id res chain seq x y z
N MET A 1 18.25 12.59 -10.38
CA MET A 1 16.83 12.33 -10.70
C MET A 1 15.89 13.24 -9.91
N VAL A 2 15.90 13.21 -8.56
CA VAL A 2 15.01 14.03 -7.70
C VAL A 2 15.09 15.52 -8.03
N ASP A 3 16.28 16.11 -8.02
CA ASP A 3 16.48 17.52 -8.34
C ASP A 3 15.95 17.90 -9.74
N PHE A 4 16.07 16.99 -10.71
CA PHE A 4 15.52 17.18 -12.05
C PHE A 4 13.98 17.25 -12.02
N ILE A 5 13.32 16.32 -11.29
CA ILE A 5 11.85 16.29 -11.17
C ILE A 5 11.35 17.58 -10.49
N ILE A 6 11.98 17.97 -9.39
CA ILE A 6 11.59 19.20 -8.66
C ILE A 6 11.74 20.43 -9.52
N ARG A 7 12.90 20.59 -10.18
CA ARG A 7 13.15 21.72 -11.08
C ARG A 7 12.16 21.71 -12.25
N ARG A 8 11.97 20.57 -12.91
CA ARG A 8 11.03 20.46 -14.03
C ARG A 8 9.59 20.74 -13.61
N GLY A 9 9.21 20.29 -12.41
CA GLY A 9 7.89 20.60 -11.81
C GLY A 9 7.72 22.09 -11.60
N ARG A 10 8.70 22.76 -11.00
CA ARG A 10 8.67 24.22 -10.81
C ARG A 10 8.53 24.98 -12.12
N ASP A 11 9.23 24.55 -13.18
CA ASP A 11 9.29 25.25 -14.46
C ASP A 11 8.05 24.99 -15.34
N LYS A 12 7.41 23.83 -15.22
CA LYS A 12 6.42 23.36 -16.22
C LYS A 12 5.08 22.92 -15.64
N ALA A 13 4.99 22.57 -14.36
CA ALA A 13 3.74 22.08 -13.79
C ALA A 13 2.82 23.24 -13.37
N VAL A 14 1.52 23.02 -13.53
CA VAL A 14 0.45 23.91 -13.03
C VAL A 14 -0.01 23.56 -11.62
N VAL A 15 0.59 22.50 -11.04
CA VAL A 15 0.32 21.99 -9.69
C VAL A 15 1.62 21.78 -8.93
N ASN A 16 1.54 21.68 -7.60
CA ASN A 16 2.70 21.32 -6.79
C ASN A 16 3.07 19.85 -7.01
N LEU A 17 4.36 19.57 -7.22
CA LEU A 17 4.91 18.23 -7.35
C LEU A 17 5.73 17.89 -6.10
N PHE A 18 5.38 16.78 -5.47
CA PHE A 18 6.06 16.25 -4.29
C PHE A 18 6.61 14.85 -4.62
N PRO A 19 7.89 14.72 -5.00
CA PRO A 19 8.45 13.45 -5.40
C PRO A 19 8.64 12.51 -4.20
N CYS A 20 8.39 11.21 -4.43
CA CYS A 20 8.79 10.12 -3.57
C CYS A 20 10.01 9.42 -4.17
N ALA A 21 10.84 8.83 -3.32
CA ALA A 21 11.92 7.95 -3.75
C ALA A 21 11.53 6.49 -3.54
N SER A 22 12.20 5.56 -4.23
CA SER A 22 11.99 4.14 -3.99
C SER A 22 12.59 3.69 -2.65
N ILE A 23 11.91 2.77 -1.98
CA ILE A 23 12.40 2.12 -0.76
C ILE A 23 13.62 1.26 -1.11
N THR A 24 13.51 0.44 -2.16
CA THR A 24 14.58 -0.46 -2.58
C THR A 24 15.14 -0.10 -3.95
N LYS A 25 16.38 -0.43 -4.19
CA LYS A 25 17.06 -0.22 -5.48
C LYS A 25 16.28 -0.94 -6.58
N GLN A 26 15.94 -0.21 -7.64
CA GLN A 26 15.14 -0.68 -8.78
C GLN A 26 13.75 -1.25 -8.39
N THR A 27 13.28 -0.96 -7.18
CA THR A 27 12.03 -1.53 -6.62
C THR A 27 12.03 -3.07 -6.63
N GLU A 28 13.18 -3.69 -6.37
CA GLU A 28 13.35 -5.15 -6.39
C GLU A 28 13.13 -5.81 -5.01
N GLY A 29 12.95 -5.04 -3.95
CA GLY A 29 12.77 -5.58 -2.60
C GLY A 29 14.01 -6.25 -2.00
N LYS A 30 15.21 -5.99 -2.54
CA LYS A 30 16.46 -6.67 -2.13
C LYS A 30 17.42 -5.78 -1.36
N LEU A 31 17.63 -4.55 -1.80
CA LEU A 31 18.59 -3.62 -1.24
C LEU A 31 17.96 -2.26 -1.02
N MET A 32 18.09 -1.71 0.16
CA MET A 32 17.62 -0.36 0.50
C MET A 32 18.33 0.71 -0.34
N THR A 33 17.62 1.78 -0.69
CA THR A 33 18.20 2.96 -1.33
C THR A 33 18.91 3.86 -0.32
N GLU A 34 19.56 4.92 -0.79
CA GLU A 34 20.34 5.85 0.03
C GLU A 34 19.42 6.88 0.72
N PHE A 35 18.64 6.44 1.73
CA PHE A 35 17.62 7.26 2.40
C PHE A 35 18.14 8.60 2.88
N GLY A 36 19.30 8.60 3.57
CA GLY A 36 19.88 9.84 4.11
C GLY A 36 20.20 10.86 3.01
N LEU A 37 20.77 10.44 1.89
CA LEU A 37 21.08 11.33 0.77
C LEU A 37 19.82 11.80 0.03
N LEU A 38 18.83 10.91 -0.12
CA LEU A 38 17.59 11.22 -0.81
C LEU A 38 16.68 12.15 0.00
N SER A 39 16.63 11.98 1.32
CA SER A 39 15.85 12.84 2.22
C SER A 39 16.29 14.31 2.17
N LEU A 40 17.60 14.55 1.98
CA LEU A 40 18.15 15.91 1.82
C LEU A 40 17.77 16.58 0.49
N ARG A 41 17.14 15.86 -0.43
CA ARG A 41 16.77 16.35 -1.78
C ARG A 41 15.31 16.80 -1.91
N GLY A 42 14.58 16.89 -0.78
CA GLY A 42 13.19 17.39 -0.78
C GLY A 42 12.14 16.37 -1.22
N ILE A 43 12.42 15.09 -1.08
CA ILE A 43 11.39 14.04 -1.22
C ILE A 43 10.47 14.06 0.01
N ILE A 44 9.21 13.63 -0.17
CA ILE A 44 8.22 13.58 0.91
C ILE A 44 8.13 12.22 1.60
N GLY A 45 8.68 11.18 0.99
CA GLY A 45 8.66 9.82 1.54
C GLY A 45 9.24 8.80 0.56
N PHE A 46 9.20 7.54 0.98
CA PHE A 46 9.73 6.40 0.24
C PHE A 46 8.62 5.38 -0.05
N SER A 47 8.58 4.87 -1.30
CA SER A 47 7.61 3.86 -1.73
C SER A 47 8.16 3.06 -2.91
N ASP A 48 7.94 1.74 -2.90
CA ASP A 48 8.17 0.92 -4.10
C ASP A 48 6.90 0.81 -4.98
N VAL A 49 6.01 1.81 -4.84
CA VAL A 49 4.76 2.02 -5.60
C VAL A 49 3.78 0.87 -5.36
N ASN A 50 3.67 -0.07 -6.30
CA ASN A 50 2.78 -1.23 -6.25
C ASN A 50 3.50 -2.54 -5.89
N LYS A 51 4.75 -2.44 -5.44
CA LYS A 51 5.51 -3.59 -4.96
C LYS A 51 5.68 -3.54 -3.45
N THR A 52 5.63 -4.71 -2.84
CA THR A 52 5.80 -4.88 -1.41
C THR A 52 7.24 -5.31 -1.11
N VAL A 53 7.86 -4.76 -0.09
CA VAL A 53 9.10 -5.30 0.47
C VAL A 53 8.77 -6.61 1.17
N GLN A 54 8.98 -7.75 0.50
CA GLN A 54 8.60 -9.07 0.99
C GLN A 54 9.48 -9.56 2.15
N ASN A 55 10.77 -9.22 2.11
CA ASN A 55 11.74 -9.65 3.12
C ASN A 55 11.53 -8.90 4.44
N THR A 56 11.15 -9.63 5.49
CA THR A 56 10.83 -9.07 6.81
C THR A 56 12.05 -8.43 7.49
N GLU A 57 13.24 -9.03 7.38
CA GLU A 57 14.47 -8.48 7.94
C GLU A 57 14.85 -7.16 7.27
N LEU A 58 14.72 -7.11 5.94
CA LEU A 58 14.97 -5.87 5.20
C LEU A 58 13.96 -4.78 5.63
N MET A 59 12.67 -5.13 5.78
CA MET A 59 11.65 -4.17 6.21
C MET A 59 11.90 -3.65 7.63
N ALA A 60 12.36 -4.51 8.54
CA ALA A 60 12.76 -4.10 9.89
C ALA A 60 13.89 -3.06 9.86
N ARG A 61 14.96 -3.33 9.08
CA ARG A 61 16.08 -2.38 8.90
C ARG A 61 15.64 -1.07 8.25
N ILE A 62 14.70 -1.13 7.31
CA ILE A 62 14.12 0.06 6.65
C ILE A 62 13.39 0.91 7.69
N MET A 63 12.54 0.31 8.53
CA MET A 63 11.77 1.02 9.54
C MET A 63 12.69 1.62 10.61
N ASP A 64 13.69 0.87 11.08
CA ASP A 64 14.69 1.33 12.04
C ASP A 64 15.42 2.57 11.52
N TYR A 65 16.00 2.49 10.34
CA TYR A 65 16.69 3.63 9.74
C TYR A 65 15.75 4.80 9.40
N ALA A 66 14.52 4.52 8.97
CA ALA A 66 13.52 5.55 8.73
C ALA A 66 13.11 6.28 10.02
N SER A 67 13.10 5.58 11.15
CA SER A 67 12.88 6.17 12.48
C SER A 67 13.96 7.19 12.83
N ASP A 68 15.24 6.83 12.66
CA ASP A 68 16.38 7.69 12.98
C ASP A 68 16.39 9.02 12.21
N ILE A 69 16.02 8.97 10.93
CA ILE A 69 16.04 10.16 10.06
C ILE A 69 14.66 10.82 9.87
N GLY A 70 13.60 10.27 10.48
CA GLY A 70 12.26 10.86 10.50
C GLY A 70 11.50 10.84 9.18
N VAL A 71 11.86 9.95 8.24
CA VAL A 71 11.20 9.87 6.91
C VAL A 71 9.95 9.02 6.92
N LEU A 72 9.06 9.26 5.94
CA LEU A 72 7.83 8.51 5.75
C LEU A 72 8.06 7.29 4.86
N ILE A 73 7.64 6.13 5.32
CA ILE A 73 7.57 4.89 4.54
C ILE A 73 6.13 4.66 4.11
N MET A 74 5.90 4.46 2.81
CA MET A 74 4.58 4.16 2.23
C MET A 74 4.66 2.79 1.56
N GLN A 75 3.92 1.82 2.09
CA GLN A 75 3.95 0.44 1.63
C GLN A 75 2.64 0.05 0.95
N HIS A 76 2.72 -0.52 -0.24
CA HIS A 76 1.66 -1.32 -0.83
C HIS A 76 1.68 -2.69 -0.16
N ALA A 77 0.57 -3.09 0.49
CA ALA A 77 0.52 -4.29 1.29
C ALA A 77 -0.06 -5.47 0.48
N GLU A 78 0.82 -6.30 -0.06
CA GLU A 78 0.42 -7.48 -0.82
C GLU A 78 1.51 -8.56 -0.75
N ASP A 79 1.17 -9.74 -0.27
CA ASP A 79 2.06 -10.89 -0.32
C ASP A 79 2.17 -11.40 -1.76
N TYR A 80 3.38 -11.42 -2.31
CA TYR A 80 3.62 -11.75 -3.70
C TYR A 80 3.27 -13.22 -4.02
N GLU A 81 3.61 -14.16 -3.14
CA GLU A 81 3.37 -15.58 -3.42
C GLU A 81 1.88 -15.92 -3.42
N LEU A 82 1.08 -15.19 -2.64
CA LEU A 82 -0.38 -15.36 -2.59
C LEU A 82 -1.13 -14.59 -3.68
N SER A 83 -0.46 -13.67 -4.39
CA SER A 83 -1.09 -12.82 -5.40
C SER A 83 -0.53 -12.98 -6.80
N LYS A 84 0.64 -13.63 -6.95
CA LYS A 84 1.25 -13.83 -8.27
C LYS A 84 0.28 -14.54 -9.21
N ASN A 85 0.26 -14.08 -10.48
CA ASN A 85 -0.61 -14.55 -11.55
C ASN A 85 -2.11 -14.24 -11.37
N SER A 86 -2.51 -13.68 -10.23
CA SER A 86 -3.90 -13.35 -9.95
C SER A 86 -4.30 -11.99 -10.57
N CYS A 87 -5.58 -11.80 -10.83
CA CYS A 87 -6.04 -10.57 -11.49
C CYS A 87 -7.41 -10.06 -11.01
N ILE A 88 -8.04 -10.76 -10.09
CA ILE A 88 -9.39 -10.49 -9.58
C ILE A 88 -9.44 -10.88 -8.10
N ASN A 89 -10.48 -10.49 -7.37
CA ASN A 89 -10.73 -11.00 -6.03
C ASN A 89 -10.99 -12.51 -6.05
N ASP A 90 -10.43 -13.25 -5.09
CA ASP A 90 -10.72 -14.67 -4.93
C ASP A 90 -12.16 -14.87 -4.42
N GLY A 91 -12.99 -15.57 -5.22
CA GLY A 91 -14.40 -15.76 -4.93
C GLY A 91 -15.19 -16.35 -6.09
N GLU A 92 -16.51 -16.26 -5.99
CA GLU A 92 -17.46 -16.81 -6.96
C GLU A 92 -17.26 -16.26 -8.38
N ILE A 93 -17.00 -14.95 -8.49
CA ILE A 93 -16.82 -14.30 -9.81
C ILE A 93 -15.53 -14.79 -10.48
N ALA A 94 -14.44 -14.92 -9.73
CA ALA A 94 -13.19 -15.47 -10.23
C ALA A 94 -13.39 -16.88 -10.78
N THR A 95 -14.06 -17.75 -10.02
CA THR A 95 -14.38 -19.12 -10.43
C THR A 95 -15.25 -19.15 -11.67
N ARG A 96 -16.30 -18.34 -11.74
CA ARG A 96 -17.20 -18.26 -12.90
C ARG A 96 -16.50 -17.79 -14.18
N LEU A 97 -15.54 -16.86 -14.04
CA LEU A 97 -14.78 -16.34 -15.17
C LEU A 97 -13.54 -17.19 -15.52
N GLY A 98 -13.21 -18.21 -14.72
CA GLY A 98 -12.02 -19.03 -14.91
C GLY A 98 -10.71 -18.26 -14.69
N LEU A 99 -10.72 -17.27 -13.78
CA LEU A 99 -9.57 -16.41 -13.47
C LEU A 99 -8.98 -16.76 -12.10
N GLU A 100 -7.65 -16.60 -11.97
CA GLU A 100 -6.99 -16.72 -10.68
C GLU A 100 -7.29 -15.53 -9.78
N GLY A 101 -7.74 -15.81 -8.54
CA GLY A 101 -8.13 -14.84 -7.55
C GLY A 101 -7.04 -14.47 -6.55
N VAL A 102 -7.05 -13.22 -6.11
CA VAL A 102 -6.21 -12.72 -5.01
C VAL A 102 -6.96 -12.85 -3.70
N SER A 103 -6.48 -13.69 -2.80
CA SER A 103 -7.04 -13.79 -1.45
C SER A 103 -6.86 -12.49 -0.66
N GLN A 104 -7.87 -12.11 0.13
CA GLN A 104 -7.76 -10.99 1.08
C GLN A 104 -6.64 -11.20 2.12
N ILE A 105 -6.22 -12.44 2.34
CA ILE A 105 -5.14 -12.77 3.27
C ILE A 105 -3.80 -12.22 2.78
N ALA A 106 -3.57 -12.12 1.47
CA ALA A 106 -2.35 -11.55 0.90
C ALA A 106 -2.11 -10.10 1.40
N GLU A 107 -3.14 -9.29 1.44
CA GLU A 107 -3.10 -7.92 1.98
C GLU A 107 -2.96 -7.93 3.51
N LYS A 108 -3.79 -8.72 4.19
CA LYS A 108 -3.85 -8.77 5.64
C LYS A 108 -2.51 -9.17 6.29
N ILE A 109 -1.85 -10.21 5.79
CA ILE A 109 -0.58 -10.73 6.35
C ILE A 109 0.51 -9.66 6.32
N ILE A 110 0.64 -8.94 5.23
CA ILE A 110 1.65 -7.87 5.12
C ILE A 110 1.35 -6.75 6.09
N ILE A 111 0.09 -6.33 6.23
CA ILE A 111 -0.31 -5.32 7.21
C ILE A 111 -0.01 -5.77 8.64
N GLU A 112 -0.36 -7.01 9.01
CA GLU A 112 -0.08 -7.55 10.34
C GLU A 112 1.42 -7.60 10.63
N ARG A 113 2.23 -8.04 9.66
CA ARG A 113 3.69 -8.05 9.75
C ARG A 113 4.24 -6.65 9.99
N ASP A 114 3.86 -5.69 9.14
CA ASP A 114 4.40 -4.35 9.20
C ASP A 114 3.97 -3.60 10.45
N LEU A 115 2.73 -3.78 10.90
CA LEU A 115 2.27 -3.20 12.16
C LEU A 115 2.93 -3.86 13.39
N SER A 116 3.36 -5.12 13.28
CA SER A 116 4.17 -5.77 14.32
C SER A 116 5.57 -5.16 14.36
N LEU A 117 6.21 -5.01 13.20
CA LEU A 117 7.52 -4.33 13.10
C LEU A 117 7.45 -2.88 13.59
N LEU A 118 6.39 -2.15 13.28
CA LEU A 118 6.21 -0.77 13.72
C LEU A 118 6.16 -0.60 15.24
N SER A 119 5.87 -1.67 15.99
CA SER A 119 5.91 -1.66 17.45
C SER A 119 7.33 -1.65 18.00
N GLU A 120 8.25 -2.31 17.30
CA GLU A 120 9.67 -2.40 17.69
C GLU A 120 10.49 -1.26 17.06
N TYR A 121 10.14 -0.87 15.83
CA TYR A 121 10.82 0.15 15.04
C TYR A 121 9.85 1.29 14.67
N PRO A 122 9.50 2.18 15.62
CA PRO A 122 8.47 3.20 15.43
C PRO A 122 8.93 4.27 14.44
N CYS A 123 8.38 4.29 13.25
CA CYS A 123 8.65 5.29 12.21
C CYS A 123 7.35 5.90 11.68
N ARG A 124 7.47 6.91 10.82
CA ARG A 124 6.31 7.43 10.07
C ARG A 124 5.93 6.42 9.01
N TYR A 125 4.76 5.81 9.15
CA TYR A 125 4.32 4.72 8.29
C TYR A 125 2.94 4.97 7.68
N HIS A 126 2.78 4.66 6.39
CA HIS A 126 1.53 4.76 5.66
C HIS A 126 1.24 3.45 4.91
N ILE A 127 0.07 2.89 5.15
CA ILE A 127 -0.45 1.74 4.39
C ILE A 127 -1.18 2.27 3.17
N ASN A 128 -0.64 2.01 1.99
CA ASN A 128 -1.30 2.37 0.75
C ASN A 128 -2.49 1.45 0.46
N GLN A 129 -3.57 2.01 -0.04
CA GLN A 129 -4.63 1.35 -0.81
C GLN A 129 -5.14 0.02 -0.23
N ILE A 130 -5.66 0.02 0.99
CA ILE A 130 -6.35 -1.16 1.51
C ILE A 130 -7.61 -1.46 0.70
N SER A 131 -8.01 -2.72 0.63
CA SER A 131 -9.16 -3.16 -0.16
C SER A 131 -10.15 -4.04 0.59
N SER A 132 -9.79 -4.60 1.75
CA SER A 132 -10.58 -5.63 2.41
C SER A 132 -11.03 -5.27 3.83
N ARG A 133 -12.19 -5.82 4.23
CA ARG A 133 -12.67 -5.75 5.61
C ARG A 133 -11.69 -6.39 6.59
N LYS A 134 -11.07 -7.51 6.21
CA LYS A 134 -10.10 -8.20 7.06
C LYS A 134 -8.89 -7.33 7.40
N SER A 135 -8.42 -6.54 6.45
CA SER A 135 -7.35 -5.56 6.67
C SER A 135 -7.81 -4.41 7.57
N LEU A 136 -9.03 -3.91 7.37
CA LEU A 136 -9.60 -2.86 8.20
C LEU A 136 -9.76 -3.30 9.68
N GLU A 137 -10.11 -4.55 9.94
CA GLU A 137 -10.19 -5.11 11.29
C GLU A 137 -8.84 -5.08 12.00
N VAL A 138 -7.76 -5.44 11.29
CA VAL A 138 -6.37 -5.35 11.80
C VAL A 138 -6.00 -3.90 12.11
N ILE A 139 -6.31 -2.99 11.21
CA ILE A 139 -6.06 -1.55 11.37
C ILE A 139 -6.80 -1.01 12.59
N LYS A 140 -8.09 -1.29 12.72
CA LYS A 140 -8.93 -0.86 13.86
C LYS A 140 -8.34 -1.33 15.19
N LYS A 141 -7.96 -2.60 15.29
CA LYS A 141 -7.32 -3.18 16.48
C LYS A 141 -6.00 -2.46 16.82
N ASN A 142 -5.16 -2.19 15.84
CA ASN A 142 -3.86 -1.55 16.10
C ASN A 142 -3.99 -0.05 16.43
N LYS A 143 -4.92 0.67 15.81
CA LYS A 143 -5.22 2.07 16.17
C LYS A 143 -5.82 2.19 17.58
N SER A 144 -6.71 1.29 17.97
CA SER A 144 -7.26 1.27 19.34
C SER A 144 -6.19 0.97 20.40
N ASN A 145 -5.11 0.29 20.04
CA ASN A 145 -3.94 0.06 20.88
C ASN A 145 -2.94 1.24 20.87
N GLY A 146 -3.31 2.38 20.28
CA GLY A 146 -2.53 3.62 20.31
C GLY A 146 -1.40 3.70 19.26
N LYS A 147 -1.27 2.76 18.32
CA LYS A 147 -0.27 2.84 17.25
C LYS A 147 -0.56 3.99 16.29
N LYS A 148 0.47 4.73 15.93
CA LYS A 148 0.39 5.89 15.03
C LYS A 148 0.84 5.51 13.64
N PHE A 149 -0.09 5.43 12.71
CA PHE A 149 0.14 5.25 11.27
C PHE A 149 -1.05 5.79 10.49
N SER A 150 -0.87 6.07 9.22
CA SER A 150 -1.94 6.47 8.31
C SER A 150 -2.28 5.37 7.32
N VAL A 151 -3.48 5.45 6.75
CA VAL A 151 -4.02 4.45 5.83
C VAL A 151 -4.68 5.16 4.67
N GLY A 152 -4.49 4.64 3.47
CA GLY A 152 -5.15 5.09 2.26
C GLY A 152 -6.07 4.04 1.65
N VAL A 153 -7.02 4.49 0.85
CA VAL A 153 -7.93 3.65 0.06
C VAL A 153 -8.12 4.26 -1.32
N SER A 154 -8.24 3.41 -2.34
CA SER A 154 -8.56 3.88 -3.68
C SER A 154 -10.03 4.27 -3.79
N ILE A 155 -10.34 5.34 -4.53
CA ILE A 155 -11.71 5.71 -4.86
C ILE A 155 -12.44 4.57 -5.58
N ASN A 156 -11.74 3.74 -6.34
CA ASN A 156 -12.31 2.58 -6.99
C ASN A 156 -12.88 1.58 -5.98
N ASN A 157 -12.13 1.27 -4.91
CA ASN A 157 -12.58 0.35 -3.86
C ASN A 157 -13.67 0.93 -2.95
N LEU A 158 -13.91 2.24 -2.99
CA LEU A 158 -15.03 2.90 -2.31
C LEU A 158 -16.31 2.93 -3.16
N SER A 159 -16.16 2.97 -4.50
CA SER A 159 -17.26 3.21 -5.44
C SER A 159 -17.73 1.95 -6.15
N LEU A 160 -16.85 0.97 -6.35
CA LEU A 160 -17.06 -0.24 -7.13
C LEU A 160 -16.79 -1.49 -6.30
N ASN A 161 -17.39 -2.61 -6.72
CA ASN A 161 -17.13 -3.94 -6.18
C ASN A 161 -16.88 -4.96 -7.31
N GLU A 162 -16.64 -6.21 -6.98
CA GLU A 162 -16.30 -7.24 -7.97
C GLU A 162 -17.41 -7.53 -8.99
N ASN A 163 -18.69 -7.24 -8.68
CA ASN A 163 -19.79 -7.42 -9.62
C ASN A 163 -19.72 -6.46 -10.81
N ASP A 164 -19.08 -5.29 -10.63
CA ASP A 164 -18.92 -4.28 -11.69
C ASP A 164 -18.00 -4.78 -12.82
N ILE A 165 -17.17 -5.79 -12.56
CA ILE A 165 -16.27 -6.41 -13.56
C ILE A 165 -17.06 -7.00 -14.72
N GLY A 166 -18.25 -7.57 -14.44
CA GLY A 166 -19.14 -8.13 -15.45
C GLY A 166 -18.44 -9.17 -16.33
N GLU A 167 -18.57 -9.05 -17.64
CA GLU A 167 -17.94 -9.93 -18.62
C GLU A 167 -16.57 -9.35 -19.05
N PHE A 168 -15.51 -9.65 -18.28
CA PHE A 168 -14.11 -9.35 -18.63
C PHE A 168 -13.80 -7.86 -18.94
N LYS A 169 -14.32 -6.91 -18.15
CA LYS A 169 -13.93 -5.51 -18.30
C LYS A 169 -12.48 -5.31 -17.83
N THR A 170 -11.53 -5.41 -18.72
CA THR A 170 -10.08 -5.39 -18.45
C THR A 170 -9.59 -4.10 -17.78
N PHE A 171 -10.28 -2.97 -17.98
CA PHE A 171 -9.97 -1.69 -17.30
C PHE A 171 -10.31 -1.71 -15.80
N LEU A 172 -11.02 -2.73 -15.32
CA LEU A 172 -11.26 -2.97 -13.89
C LEU A 172 -10.28 -3.99 -13.28
N LYS A 173 -9.23 -4.40 -14.01
CA LYS A 173 -8.10 -5.12 -13.45
C LYS A 173 -7.26 -4.15 -12.62
N LEU A 174 -7.50 -4.13 -11.33
CA LEU A 174 -6.88 -3.21 -10.36
C LEU A 174 -5.97 -3.97 -9.38
N SER A 175 -4.99 -3.28 -8.80
CA SER A 175 -4.20 -3.74 -7.66
C SER A 175 -4.23 -2.64 -6.58
N PRO A 176 -4.80 -2.95 -5.40
CA PRO A 176 -5.54 -4.17 -5.05
C PRO A 176 -6.83 -4.32 -5.87
N PRO A 177 -7.37 -5.57 -6.00
CA PRO A 177 -8.56 -5.81 -6.79
C PRO A 177 -9.82 -5.24 -6.15
N LEU A 178 -10.88 -5.11 -6.95
CA LEU A 178 -12.22 -4.86 -6.43
C LEU A 178 -12.67 -6.08 -5.63
N ARG A 179 -13.17 -5.86 -4.42
CA ARG A 179 -13.58 -6.91 -3.48
C ARG A 179 -15.11 -7.03 -3.45
N LEU A 180 -15.62 -7.82 -2.51
CA LEU A 180 -17.04 -7.98 -2.24
C LEU A 180 -17.70 -6.64 -1.85
N GLU A 181 -19.01 -6.54 -2.03
CA GLU A 181 -19.77 -5.35 -1.60
C GLU A 181 -19.65 -5.11 -0.08
N GLU A 182 -19.56 -6.15 0.73
CA GLU A 182 -19.36 -6.02 2.17
C GLU A 182 -17.99 -5.40 2.52
N ASP A 183 -16.96 -5.69 1.73
CA ASP A 183 -15.65 -5.06 1.87
C ASP A 183 -15.74 -3.56 1.56
N ARG A 184 -16.35 -3.21 0.42
CA ARG A 184 -16.57 -1.82 0.03
C ARG A 184 -17.32 -1.02 1.10
N LEU A 185 -18.43 -1.56 1.60
CA LEU A 185 -19.21 -0.90 2.66
C LEU A 185 -18.40 -0.75 3.95
N SER A 186 -17.58 -1.74 4.29
CA SER A 186 -16.68 -1.67 5.45
C SER A 186 -15.64 -0.56 5.30
N LEU A 187 -15.05 -0.38 4.10
CA LEU A 187 -14.10 0.70 3.83
C LEU A 187 -14.76 2.08 3.94
N VAL A 188 -15.98 2.24 3.40
CA VAL A 188 -16.75 3.48 3.55
C VAL A 188 -17.02 3.79 5.03
N GLN A 189 -17.36 2.76 5.82
CA GLN A 189 -17.52 2.92 7.25
C GLN A 189 -16.22 3.27 7.96
N GLY A 190 -15.09 2.68 7.53
CA GLY A 190 -13.75 2.98 8.04
C GLY A 190 -13.37 4.46 7.87
N ILE A 191 -13.75 5.09 6.76
CA ILE A 191 -13.58 6.55 6.57
C ILE A 191 -14.42 7.33 7.59
N LYS A 192 -15.70 6.97 7.78
CA LYS A 192 -16.58 7.64 8.75
C LYS A 192 -16.07 7.53 10.19
N GLU A 193 -15.39 6.44 10.50
CA GLU A 193 -14.77 6.18 11.81
C GLU A 193 -13.34 6.77 11.94
N ASN A 194 -12.84 7.50 10.96
CA ASN A 194 -11.47 8.03 10.91
C ASN A 194 -10.38 6.94 11.06
N LEU A 195 -10.64 5.75 10.55
CA LEU A 195 -9.67 4.66 10.47
C LEU A 195 -8.81 4.73 9.20
N ILE A 196 -9.35 5.37 8.15
CA ILE A 196 -8.74 5.58 6.84
C ILE A 196 -8.60 7.08 6.62
#